data_c7dad89829f681aabbeaba3a484c5cd8
#
_entry.id   c7dad89829f681aabbeaba3a484c5cd8
#
_cell.length_a   1.000
_cell.length_b   1.000
_cell.length_c   1.000
_cell.angle_alpha   90.00
_cell.angle_beta   90.00
_cell.angle_gamma   90.00
#
_symmetry.space_group_name_H-M   'P 1'
#
loop_
_entity.id
_entity.type
_entity.pdbx_description
1 polymer ?
#
loop_
_entity_poly.entity_id
_entity_poly.type
_entity_poly.pdbx_seq_one_letter_code
_entity_poly.pdbx_strand_id
1 'polypeptide(L)'
;MSEDEAYDVLSTRSSSFEDKSMAVKTLGGTESSLATLVLKAIDTGTLYFDKKEGGLYTSTKNGSFISVKTNERYQGKERYLKKVAINNSIREDLALILSIRELIDPNQSADARVDEAYNLIGKVTIDKTEPFVVLRDKSVGVNEDLAEALDYVIAAADLDSKDAKVRNGAMRILEDFSSPVLIDRFEKIAQSDPDPSNRYYAQKRVTSLKSSQRFNSGIETVYFGLSLGSVLVLAAIGLTVTFGVMGVINMAHGELMMIGAYTTYVIQQLLPSYPGIALILSIPAAFIVAGLVGIAIERCVIRFLYGRPLETLLATFGISLLLQQAVRSIFTALNKNVVIPDFMSGSVKVNEFLFLTYNRLYIIIFCLVVFFSLRYFLQHSTLGVQVRAVSQNRAMAINMGVHSGRVNALTFGLGSAIAGLAGVALSQLTNVGPNLGQNYIVDSFLVVVFGGAGNIWGTLVAGMTLGIANKVIEPIYGAMLAKIIILVGVILFIQKRPRGLFPQHGRSVED
;
A
#
# COMPACT_ATOMS: atom_id res chain seq x y z
N MET A 1 16.07 40.51 -13.69
CA MET A 1 16.49 39.49 -14.71
C MET A 1 15.35 39.37 -15.71
N SER A 2 15.65 39.39 -17.02
CA SER A 2 14.63 39.12 -18.04
C SER A 2 14.38 37.62 -18.18
N GLU A 3 13.31 37.22 -18.90
CA GLU A 3 13.01 35.81 -19.15
C GLU A 3 14.14 35.12 -19.94
N ASP A 4 14.69 35.79 -20.95
CA ASP A 4 15.82 35.26 -21.73
C ASP A 4 17.10 35.11 -20.90
N GLU A 5 17.42 36.09 -20.03
CA GLU A 5 18.54 35.99 -19.10
C GLU A 5 18.36 34.80 -18.12
N ALA A 6 17.13 34.52 -17.68
CA ALA A 6 16.86 33.37 -16.82
C ALA A 6 17.10 32.04 -17.55
N TYR A 7 16.73 31.92 -18.81
CA TYR A 7 17.08 30.74 -19.62
C TYR A 7 18.61 30.60 -19.82
N ASP A 8 19.32 31.69 -20.04
CA ASP A 8 20.78 31.67 -20.22
C ASP A 8 21.49 31.24 -18.94
N VAL A 9 21.03 31.69 -17.76
CA VAL A 9 21.55 31.27 -16.49
C VAL A 9 21.34 29.77 -16.25
N LEU A 10 20.19 29.23 -16.60
CA LEU A 10 19.91 27.79 -16.46
C LEU A 10 20.67 26.93 -17.47
N SER A 11 21.05 27.49 -18.63
CA SER A 11 21.83 26.83 -19.68
C SER A 11 23.35 26.87 -19.42
N THR A 12 23.82 27.67 -18.46
CA THR A 12 25.21 27.91 -18.20
C THR A 12 25.75 27.06 -17.06
N ARG A 13 26.92 26.40 -17.28
CA ARG A 13 27.55 25.53 -16.28
C ARG A 13 28.09 26.29 -15.04
N SER A 14 28.52 27.51 -15.22
CA SER A 14 29.17 28.32 -14.17
C SER A 14 28.21 29.11 -13.29
N SER A 15 26.88 29.05 -13.54
CA SER A 15 25.88 29.76 -12.77
C SER A 15 25.83 29.24 -11.34
N SER A 16 25.84 30.16 -10.38
CA SER A 16 25.71 29.85 -8.96
C SER A 16 24.29 29.34 -8.63
N PHE A 17 24.12 28.74 -7.44
CA PHE A 17 22.77 28.39 -7.00
C PHE A 17 21.90 29.61 -6.71
N GLU A 18 22.50 30.76 -6.34
CA GLU A 18 21.78 32.03 -6.16
C GLU A 18 21.25 32.56 -7.48
N ASP A 19 22.05 32.54 -8.55
CA ASP A 19 21.61 32.95 -9.89
C ASP A 19 20.49 32.06 -10.39
N LYS A 20 20.59 30.75 -10.17
CA LYS A 20 19.55 29.79 -10.54
C LYS A 20 18.26 29.99 -9.74
N SER A 21 18.36 30.30 -8.46
CA SER A 21 17.18 30.65 -7.63
C SER A 21 16.49 31.90 -8.18
N MET A 22 17.27 32.92 -8.53
CA MET A 22 16.74 34.14 -9.14
C MET A 22 16.09 33.85 -10.50
N ALA A 23 16.71 33.00 -11.34
CA ALA A 23 16.16 32.58 -12.61
C ALA A 23 14.81 31.84 -12.47
N VAL A 24 14.72 30.90 -11.51
CA VAL A 24 13.47 30.18 -11.19
C VAL A 24 12.38 31.12 -10.71
N LYS A 25 12.69 32.10 -9.86
CA LYS A 25 11.75 33.14 -9.39
C LYS A 25 11.28 34.03 -10.52
N THR A 26 12.19 34.46 -11.40
CA THR A 26 11.85 35.27 -12.59
C THR A 26 10.91 34.49 -13.52
N LEU A 27 11.25 33.24 -13.85
CA LEU A 27 10.38 32.39 -14.66
C LEU A 27 9.04 32.12 -13.96
N GLY A 28 9.04 32.04 -12.63
CA GLY A 28 7.83 31.92 -11.82
C GLY A 28 6.84 33.06 -12.00
N GLY A 29 7.32 34.29 -12.11
CA GLY A 29 6.52 35.50 -12.33
C GLY A 29 6.06 35.73 -13.77
N THR A 30 6.48 34.92 -14.74
CA THR A 30 6.20 35.09 -16.16
C THR A 30 5.04 34.18 -16.60
N GLU A 31 4.02 34.69 -17.28
CA GLU A 31 2.88 33.89 -17.80
C GLU A 31 3.19 33.11 -19.09
N SER A 32 4.45 32.85 -19.38
CA SER A 32 4.89 32.14 -20.58
C SER A 32 4.66 30.63 -20.46
N SER A 33 4.13 30.02 -21.53
CA SER A 33 3.99 28.55 -21.60
C SER A 33 5.34 27.85 -21.59
N LEU A 34 6.37 28.50 -22.15
CA LEU A 34 7.75 28.04 -22.17
C LEU A 34 8.34 28.03 -20.76
N ALA A 35 8.12 29.07 -19.97
CA ALA A 35 8.53 29.14 -18.57
C ALA A 35 7.89 28.01 -17.74
N THR A 36 6.60 27.74 -17.97
CA THR A 36 5.89 26.63 -17.31
C THR A 36 6.50 25.27 -17.64
N LEU A 37 6.86 25.05 -18.90
CA LEU A 37 7.52 23.81 -19.36
C LEU A 37 8.89 23.62 -18.70
N VAL A 38 9.69 24.71 -18.63
CA VAL A 38 11.01 24.66 -17.99
C VAL A 38 10.89 24.38 -16.50
N LEU A 39 10.00 25.07 -15.79
CA LEU A 39 9.79 24.84 -14.36
C LEU A 39 9.33 23.41 -14.07
N LYS A 40 8.37 22.87 -14.82
CA LYS A 40 7.98 21.45 -14.71
C LYS A 40 9.10 20.47 -15.04
N ALA A 41 9.95 20.79 -16.03
CA ALA A 41 11.10 19.96 -16.40
C ALA A 41 12.21 20.01 -15.34
N ILE A 42 12.37 21.12 -14.60
CA ILE A 42 13.26 21.19 -13.44
C ILE A 42 12.73 20.32 -12.31
N ASP A 43 11.46 20.41 -12.00
CA ASP A 43 10.80 19.65 -10.91
C ASP A 43 10.89 18.14 -11.15
N THR A 44 10.53 17.69 -12.34
CA THR A 44 10.62 16.26 -12.73
C THR A 44 12.07 15.80 -12.96
N GLY A 45 13.02 16.73 -12.93
CA GLY A 45 14.44 16.46 -13.16
C GLY A 45 14.73 15.99 -14.58
N THR A 46 13.95 16.41 -15.55
CA THR A 46 14.10 16.11 -16.98
C THR A 46 14.73 17.25 -17.77
N LEU A 47 15.16 18.36 -17.13
CA LEU A 47 15.83 19.48 -17.76
C LEU A 47 17.34 19.27 -17.84
N TYR A 48 17.89 19.42 -19.06
CA TYR A 48 19.30 19.31 -19.38
C TYR A 48 19.79 20.56 -20.13
N PHE A 49 21.08 20.83 -20.04
CA PHE A 49 21.74 21.86 -20.83
C PHE A 49 22.92 21.26 -21.59
N ASP A 50 23.21 21.81 -22.78
CA ASP A 50 24.41 21.45 -23.56
C ASP A 50 25.62 22.27 -23.10
N LYS A 51 26.71 21.57 -22.75
CA LYS A 51 27.98 22.20 -22.31
C LYS A 51 28.75 22.94 -23.39
N LYS A 52 28.49 22.62 -24.68
CA LYS A 52 29.25 23.16 -25.81
C LYS A 52 28.57 24.33 -26.50
N GLU A 53 27.29 24.13 -26.81
CA GLU A 53 26.52 25.06 -27.65
C GLU A 53 25.54 25.89 -26.80
N GLY A 54 25.42 25.56 -25.51
CA GLY A 54 24.37 26.15 -24.67
C GLY A 54 23.00 25.62 -25.06
N GLY A 55 21.94 26.21 -24.46
CA GLY A 55 20.56 25.81 -24.71
C GLY A 55 20.04 24.77 -23.73
N LEU A 56 18.72 24.79 -23.56
CA LEU A 56 17.99 23.93 -22.66
C LEU A 56 17.21 22.86 -23.43
N TYR A 57 17.24 21.63 -22.92
CA TYR A 57 16.63 20.45 -23.51
C TYR A 57 15.84 19.68 -22.47
N THR A 58 14.70 19.11 -22.87
CA THR A 58 13.91 18.22 -22.03
C THR A 58 14.03 16.78 -22.50
N SER A 59 14.18 15.86 -21.53
CA SER A 59 14.15 14.43 -21.83
C SER A 59 12.71 13.93 -21.97
N THR A 60 12.41 13.23 -23.06
CA THR A 60 11.12 12.59 -23.29
C THR A 60 11.09 11.18 -22.70
N LYS A 61 9.88 10.61 -22.52
CA LYS A 61 9.67 9.22 -22.04
C LYS A 61 10.40 8.17 -22.91
N ASN A 62 10.67 8.48 -24.16
CA ASN A 62 11.36 7.61 -25.11
C ASN A 62 12.90 7.77 -25.10
N GLY A 63 13.45 8.52 -24.14
CA GLY A 63 14.90 8.75 -24.02
C GLY A 63 15.48 9.73 -25.03
N SER A 64 14.66 10.41 -25.83
CA SER A 64 15.12 11.47 -26.74
C SER A 64 15.10 12.83 -26.05
N PHE A 65 15.96 13.74 -26.49
CA PHE A 65 16.05 15.11 -25.97
C PHE A 65 15.52 16.11 -27.01
N ILE A 66 14.66 17.04 -26.53
CA ILE A 66 14.02 18.05 -27.37
C ILE A 66 14.40 19.43 -26.84
N SER A 67 14.78 20.36 -27.74
CA SER A 67 15.05 21.75 -27.38
C SER A 67 13.83 22.44 -26.85
N VAL A 68 13.99 23.12 -25.72
CA VAL A 68 12.88 23.87 -25.07
C VAL A 68 12.42 25.05 -25.90
N LYS A 69 13.34 25.76 -26.60
CA LYS A 69 13.02 26.96 -27.41
C LYS A 69 12.53 26.61 -28.82
N THR A 70 13.13 25.62 -29.49
CA THR A 70 12.82 25.34 -30.92
C THR A 70 11.93 24.12 -31.11
N ASN A 71 11.68 23.34 -30.09
CA ASN A 71 10.95 22.06 -30.12
C ASN A 71 11.58 21.02 -31.09
N GLU A 72 12.84 21.21 -31.45
CA GLU A 72 13.58 20.33 -32.35
C GLU A 72 14.32 19.25 -31.55
N ARG A 73 14.49 18.08 -32.16
CA ARG A 73 15.23 16.98 -31.53
C ARG A 73 16.73 17.33 -31.49
N TYR A 74 17.35 17.08 -30.32
CA TYR A 74 18.78 17.25 -30.14
C TYR A 74 19.57 16.36 -31.09
N GLN A 75 20.48 16.99 -31.87
CA GLN A 75 21.32 16.31 -32.89
C GLN A 75 22.75 16.08 -32.41
N GLY A 76 23.12 16.61 -31.24
CA GLY A 76 24.47 16.48 -30.68
C GLY A 76 24.70 15.13 -29.99
N LYS A 77 25.89 14.96 -29.41
CA LYS A 77 26.24 13.75 -28.65
C LYS A 77 25.70 13.88 -27.22
N GLU A 78 24.90 12.92 -26.76
CA GLU A 78 24.27 12.90 -25.43
C GLU A 78 25.26 13.14 -24.27
N ARG A 79 26.53 12.79 -24.41
CA ARG A 79 27.59 13.05 -23.42
C ARG A 79 27.82 14.53 -23.11
N TYR A 80 27.37 15.44 -23.98
CA TYR A 80 27.45 16.89 -23.74
C TYR A 80 26.27 17.43 -22.95
N LEU A 81 25.15 16.71 -22.88
CA LEU A 81 24.03 17.08 -22.11
C LEU A 81 24.29 16.80 -20.62
N LYS A 82 24.02 17.78 -19.78
CA LYS A 82 24.12 17.68 -18.34
C LYS A 82 22.82 18.13 -17.69
N LYS A 83 22.36 17.37 -16.71
CA LYS A 83 21.17 17.73 -15.95
C LYS A 83 21.41 19.05 -15.22
N VAL A 84 20.40 19.92 -15.22
CA VAL A 84 20.43 21.16 -14.44
C VAL A 84 20.36 20.78 -12.96
N ALA A 85 21.45 21.09 -12.23
CA ALA A 85 21.52 20.82 -10.78
C ALA A 85 20.84 21.94 -10.03
N ILE A 86 19.96 21.57 -9.08
CA ILE A 86 19.29 22.46 -8.13
C ILE A 86 19.56 21.99 -6.70
N ASN A 87 19.55 22.92 -5.75
CA ASN A 87 19.62 22.64 -4.31
C ASN A 87 18.20 22.53 -3.70
N ASN A 88 18.12 22.19 -2.42
CA ASN A 88 16.83 22.03 -1.74
C ASN A 88 16.04 23.35 -1.67
N SER A 89 16.70 24.49 -1.45
CA SER A 89 16.03 25.79 -1.42
C SER A 89 15.36 26.14 -2.75
N ILE A 90 16.05 25.89 -3.89
CA ILE A 90 15.47 26.11 -5.23
C ILE A 90 14.29 25.16 -5.45
N ARG A 91 14.36 23.92 -4.94
CA ARG A 91 13.27 22.95 -5.07
C ARG A 91 12.03 23.39 -4.28
N GLU A 92 12.22 23.95 -3.09
CA GLU A 92 11.11 24.49 -2.28
C GLU A 92 10.47 25.71 -2.94
N ASP A 93 11.27 26.65 -3.43
CA ASP A 93 10.76 27.81 -4.17
C ASP A 93 10.03 27.39 -5.45
N LEU A 94 10.58 26.42 -6.18
CA LEU A 94 9.97 25.88 -7.39
C LEU A 94 8.61 25.20 -7.12
N ALA A 95 8.54 24.35 -6.09
CA ALA A 95 7.29 23.70 -5.69
C ALA A 95 6.21 24.75 -5.39
N LEU A 96 6.56 25.78 -4.62
CA LEU A 96 5.63 26.86 -4.30
C LEU A 96 5.18 27.65 -5.54
N ILE A 97 6.08 27.97 -6.47
CA ILE A 97 5.77 28.65 -7.72
C ILE A 97 4.82 27.82 -8.59
N LEU A 98 5.07 26.50 -8.68
CA LEU A 98 4.20 25.61 -9.46
C LEU A 98 2.81 25.51 -8.83
N SER A 99 2.71 25.40 -7.51
CA SER A 99 1.42 25.39 -6.80
C SER A 99 0.65 26.70 -6.99
N ILE A 100 1.31 27.86 -6.90
CA ILE A 100 0.65 29.16 -7.18
C ILE A 100 0.11 29.20 -8.63
N ARG A 101 0.87 28.66 -9.58
CA ARG A 101 0.39 28.59 -10.97
C ARG A 101 -0.82 27.68 -11.15
N GLU A 102 -0.86 26.56 -10.46
CA GLU A 102 -2.02 25.65 -10.47
C GLU A 102 -3.26 26.29 -9.84
N LEU A 103 -3.08 27.08 -8.79
CA LEU A 103 -4.16 27.85 -8.17
C LEU A 103 -4.75 28.95 -9.08
N ILE A 104 -3.94 29.54 -9.96
CA ILE A 104 -4.34 30.63 -10.86
C ILE A 104 -4.85 30.10 -12.19
N ASP A 105 -4.50 28.88 -12.60
CA ASP A 105 -4.83 28.32 -13.91
C ASP A 105 -6.36 28.18 -14.08
N PRO A 106 -6.99 28.92 -15.03
CA PRO A 106 -8.42 28.86 -15.26
C PRO A 106 -8.90 27.52 -15.83
N ASN A 107 -7.99 26.70 -16.38
CA ASN A 107 -8.33 25.38 -16.91
C ASN A 107 -8.41 24.30 -15.82
N GLN A 108 -7.94 24.58 -14.61
CA GLN A 108 -8.10 23.70 -13.47
C GLN A 108 -9.53 23.77 -12.91
N SER A 109 -10.05 22.62 -12.48
CA SER A 109 -11.34 22.58 -11.79
C SER A 109 -11.31 23.36 -10.46
N ALA A 110 -12.46 23.88 -10.03
CA ALA A 110 -12.56 24.57 -8.74
C ALA A 110 -12.06 23.68 -7.59
N ASP A 111 -12.49 22.42 -7.58
CA ASP A 111 -12.12 21.43 -6.54
C ASP A 111 -10.61 21.17 -6.53
N ALA A 112 -9.96 21.02 -7.71
CA ALA A 112 -8.52 20.81 -7.79
C ALA A 112 -7.71 22.00 -7.22
N ARG A 113 -8.19 23.23 -7.43
CA ARG A 113 -7.57 24.43 -6.85
C ARG A 113 -7.73 24.49 -5.34
N VAL A 114 -8.89 24.11 -4.83
CA VAL A 114 -9.13 24.00 -3.38
C VAL A 114 -8.22 22.94 -2.74
N ASP A 115 -8.13 21.76 -3.34
CA ASP A 115 -7.25 20.68 -2.87
C ASP A 115 -5.78 21.13 -2.85
N GLU A 116 -5.33 21.86 -3.88
CA GLU A 116 -3.95 22.36 -3.92
C GLU A 116 -3.71 23.42 -2.84
N ALA A 117 -4.69 24.30 -2.55
CA ALA A 117 -4.60 25.25 -1.44
C ALA A 117 -4.44 24.51 -0.10
N TYR A 118 -5.25 23.48 0.15
CA TYR A 118 -5.10 22.65 1.36
C TYR A 118 -3.73 21.97 1.45
N ASN A 119 -3.15 21.52 0.33
CA ASN A 119 -1.82 20.93 0.29
C ASN A 119 -0.69 21.91 0.66
N LEU A 120 -0.94 23.21 0.54
CA LEU A 120 0.02 24.27 0.88
C LEU A 120 0.03 24.68 2.35
N ILE A 121 -0.99 24.28 3.12
CA ILE A 121 -1.08 24.60 4.54
C ILE A 121 0.15 24.07 5.28
N GLY A 122 0.84 24.98 5.98
CA GLY A 122 2.05 24.69 6.72
C GLY A 122 3.33 24.63 5.88
N LYS A 123 3.27 24.70 4.55
CA LYS A 123 4.43 24.77 3.66
C LYS A 123 4.85 26.19 3.31
N VAL A 124 3.92 27.14 3.45
CA VAL A 124 4.15 28.55 3.20
C VAL A 124 4.74 29.20 4.45
N THR A 125 5.80 30.01 4.27
CA THR A 125 6.41 30.83 5.31
C THR A 125 5.84 32.24 5.28
N ILE A 126 5.94 32.99 6.39
CA ILE A 126 5.33 34.30 6.56
C ILE A 126 5.82 35.32 5.52
N ASP A 127 7.07 35.22 5.08
CA ASP A 127 7.68 36.07 4.05
C ASP A 127 7.16 35.79 2.62
N LYS A 128 6.40 34.72 2.43
CA LYS A 128 5.87 34.26 1.13
C LYS A 128 4.33 34.27 1.07
N THR A 129 3.67 34.91 2.01
CA THR A 129 2.19 34.94 2.09
C THR A 129 1.54 35.92 1.12
N GLU A 130 2.23 36.97 0.67
CA GLU A 130 1.66 38.05 -0.16
C GLU A 130 0.90 37.57 -1.41
N PRO A 131 1.41 36.63 -2.23
CA PRO A 131 0.66 36.11 -3.39
C PRO A 131 -0.65 35.43 -3.01
N PHE A 132 -0.70 34.78 -1.86
CA PHE A 132 -1.89 34.07 -1.36
C PHE A 132 -2.95 35.05 -0.84
N VAL A 133 -2.54 36.15 -0.22
CA VAL A 133 -3.47 37.23 0.20
C VAL A 133 -4.15 37.84 -1.03
N VAL A 134 -3.39 38.17 -2.07
CA VAL A 134 -3.96 38.70 -3.33
C VAL A 134 -4.91 37.71 -3.99
N LEU A 135 -4.55 36.42 -3.95
CA LEU A 135 -5.37 35.37 -4.55
C LEU A 135 -6.68 35.17 -3.75
N ARG A 136 -6.59 35.16 -2.42
CA ARG A 136 -7.72 35.08 -1.51
C ARG A 136 -8.72 36.23 -1.79
N ASP A 137 -8.22 37.47 -1.86
CA ASP A 137 -9.08 38.65 -2.11
C ASP A 137 -9.79 38.59 -3.46
N LYS A 138 -9.17 38.00 -4.48
CA LYS A 138 -9.79 37.74 -5.78
C LYS A 138 -10.81 36.61 -5.76
N SER A 139 -10.68 35.68 -4.83
CA SER A 139 -11.52 34.47 -4.71
C SER A 139 -12.79 34.75 -3.90
N VAL A 140 -12.79 35.74 -3.02
CA VAL A 140 -13.97 36.16 -2.23
C VAL A 140 -15.12 36.56 -3.17
N GLY A 141 -16.29 35.95 -2.98
CA GLY A 141 -17.47 36.16 -3.82
C GLY A 141 -17.48 35.42 -5.16
N VAL A 142 -16.38 34.71 -5.51
CA VAL A 142 -16.27 33.90 -6.74
C VAL A 142 -16.16 32.41 -6.41
N ASN A 143 -15.30 32.07 -5.45
CA ASN A 143 -15.10 30.70 -4.96
C ASN A 143 -14.75 30.77 -3.46
N GLU A 144 -15.77 30.64 -2.63
CA GLU A 144 -15.62 30.79 -1.18
C GLU A 144 -14.81 29.67 -0.56
N ASP A 145 -14.91 28.44 -1.08
CA ASP A 145 -14.12 27.29 -0.60
C ASP A 145 -12.63 27.53 -0.83
N LEU A 146 -12.26 28.12 -1.98
CA LEU A 146 -10.88 28.49 -2.25
C LEU A 146 -10.40 29.64 -1.34
N ALA A 147 -11.26 30.64 -1.10
CA ALA A 147 -10.94 31.76 -0.23
C ALA A 147 -10.70 31.26 1.21
N GLU A 148 -11.55 30.36 1.72
CA GLU A 148 -11.39 29.72 3.04
C GLU A 148 -10.10 28.89 3.13
N ALA A 149 -9.81 28.06 2.12
CA ALA A 149 -8.57 27.29 2.08
C ALA A 149 -7.32 28.19 2.10
N LEU A 150 -7.36 29.33 1.38
CA LEU A 150 -6.28 30.31 1.38
C LEU A 150 -6.16 31.04 2.72
N ASP A 151 -7.27 31.31 3.41
CA ASP A 151 -7.24 31.85 4.78
C ASP A 151 -6.53 30.89 5.73
N TYR A 152 -6.74 29.58 5.61
CA TYR A 152 -5.99 28.59 6.39
C TYR A 152 -4.49 28.55 6.03
N VAL A 153 -4.13 28.74 4.76
CA VAL A 153 -2.70 28.82 4.33
C VAL A 153 -2.02 30.03 4.98
N ILE A 154 -2.66 31.21 4.90
CA ILE A 154 -2.16 32.45 5.44
C ILE A 154 -2.07 32.36 6.98
N ALA A 155 -3.13 31.92 7.64
CA ALA A 155 -3.17 31.75 9.08
C ALA A 155 -2.12 30.76 9.57
N ALA A 156 -1.88 29.67 8.86
CA ALA A 156 -0.82 28.72 9.20
C ALA A 156 0.59 29.35 9.17
N ALA A 157 0.84 30.25 8.21
CA ALA A 157 2.09 30.99 8.16
C ALA A 157 2.18 32.05 9.28
N ASP A 158 1.06 32.71 9.59
CA ASP A 158 0.98 33.75 10.62
C ASP A 158 1.17 33.22 12.06
N LEU A 159 1.07 31.92 12.28
CA LEU A 159 1.46 31.30 13.55
C LEU A 159 2.94 31.52 13.89
N ASP A 160 3.80 31.75 12.89
CA ASP A 160 5.22 32.06 13.09
C ASP A 160 5.50 33.59 13.17
N SER A 161 4.46 34.45 13.21
CA SER A 161 4.60 35.91 13.32
C SER A 161 5.27 36.31 14.63
N LYS A 162 6.01 37.43 14.59
CA LYS A 162 6.61 38.06 15.80
C LYS A 162 5.54 38.74 16.67
N ASP A 163 4.43 39.17 16.10
CA ASP A 163 3.34 39.84 16.81
C ASP A 163 2.38 38.83 17.44
N ALA A 164 2.22 38.93 18.78
CA ALA A 164 1.33 38.06 19.53
C ALA A 164 -0.16 38.20 19.13
N LYS A 165 -0.59 39.38 18.67
CA LYS A 165 -1.97 39.60 18.20
C LYS A 165 -2.24 38.89 16.87
N VAL A 166 -1.25 38.92 15.97
CA VAL A 166 -1.34 38.20 14.68
C VAL A 166 -1.42 36.70 14.93
N ARG A 167 -0.56 36.15 15.80
CA ARG A 167 -0.62 34.73 16.19
C ARG A 167 -1.97 34.33 16.79
N ASN A 168 -2.53 35.22 17.66
CA ASN A 168 -3.85 34.97 18.24
C ASN A 168 -4.95 34.93 17.18
N GLY A 169 -4.94 35.89 16.23
CA GLY A 169 -5.86 35.92 15.10
C GLY A 169 -5.77 34.65 14.24
N ALA A 170 -4.55 34.25 13.91
CA ALA A 170 -4.25 33.04 13.17
C ALA A 170 -4.77 31.76 13.85
N MET A 171 -4.56 31.64 15.17
CA MET A 171 -5.06 30.52 15.96
C MET A 171 -6.58 30.42 15.95
N ARG A 172 -7.30 31.54 15.92
CA ARG A 172 -8.77 31.56 15.83
C ARG A 172 -9.28 31.14 14.46
N ILE A 173 -8.64 31.58 13.37
CA ILE A 173 -8.97 31.15 12.01
C ILE A 173 -8.78 29.63 11.88
N LEU A 174 -7.74 29.09 12.50
CA LEU A 174 -7.42 27.65 12.48
C LEU A 174 -8.19 26.83 13.54
N GLU A 175 -9.17 27.43 14.25
CA GLU A 175 -9.89 26.71 15.31
C GLU A 175 -10.64 25.48 14.80
N ASP A 176 -11.29 25.61 13.65
CA ASP A 176 -12.07 24.53 13.02
C ASP A 176 -11.23 23.63 12.10
N PHE A 177 -10.04 24.07 11.72
CA PHE A 177 -9.17 23.32 10.82
C PHE A 177 -8.25 22.35 11.59
N SER A 178 -8.42 21.06 11.38
CA SER A 178 -7.67 20.00 12.09
C SER A 178 -6.73 19.27 11.15
N SER A 179 -5.41 19.56 11.26
CA SER A 179 -4.35 18.90 10.48
C SER A 179 -3.13 18.54 11.31
N PRO A 180 -2.45 17.41 11.02
CA PRO A 180 -1.20 17.02 11.68
C PRO A 180 -0.10 18.08 11.57
N VAL A 181 -0.05 18.78 10.45
CA VAL A 181 0.98 19.79 10.13
C VAL A 181 0.99 20.96 11.13
N LEU A 182 -0.14 21.24 11.76
CA LEU A 182 -0.28 22.32 12.72
C LEU A 182 0.19 21.95 14.14
N ILE A 183 0.33 20.67 14.46
CA ILE A 183 0.64 20.20 15.82
C ILE A 183 1.94 20.82 16.31
N ASP A 184 3.02 20.70 15.53
CA ASP A 184 4.35 21.20 15.92
C ASP A 184 4.37 22.73 16.11
N ARG A 185 3.62 23.45 15.25
CA ARG A 185 3.53 24.94 15.36
C ARG A 185 2.75 25.35 16.61
N PHE A 186 1.63 24.72 16.91
CA PHE A 186 0.90 24.96 18.15
C PHE A 186 1.69 24.54 19.38
N GLU A 187 2.46 23.46 19.34
CA GLU A 187 3.35 23.07 20.43
C GLU A 187 4.43 24.12 20.72
N LYS A 188 5.05 24.66 19.68
CA LYS A 188 6.03 25.73 19.81
C LYS A 188 5.43 26.98 20.49
N ILE A 189 4.21 27.39 20.08
CA ILE A 189 3.49 28.49 20.72
C ILE A 189 3.15 28.16 22.17
N ALA A 190 2.64 26.95 22.43
CA ALA A 190 2.26 26.52 23.78
C ALA A 190 3.45 26.54 24.75
N GLN A 191 4.67 26.25 24.27
CA GLN A 191 5.89 26.19 25.10
C GLN A 191 6.59 27.54 25.27
N SER A 192 6.61 28.39 24.24
CA SER A 192 7.52 29.51 24.16
C SER A 192 6.89 30.88 23.82
N ASP A 193 5.56 30.98 23.63
CA ASP A 193 4.91 32.25 23.34
C ASP A 193 5.07 33.22 24.55
N PRO A 194 5.44 34.49 24.35
CA PRO A 194 5.47 35.49 25.42
C PRO A 194 4.09 35.73 26.06
N ASP A 195 3.02 35.65 25.31
CA ASP A 195 1.64 35.87 25.78
C ASP A 195 1.07 34.60 26.48
N PRO A 196 0.74 34.66 27.77
CA PRO A 196 0.13 33.55 28.49
C PRO A 196 -1.21 33.07 27.89
N SER A 197 -1.99 33.97 27.31
CA SER A 197 -3.27 33.64 26.66
C SER A 197 -3.05 32.77 25.43
N ASN A 198 -2.06 33.12 24.60
CA ASN A 198 -1.67 32.35 23.44
C ASN A 198 -1.15 30.95 23.86
N ARG A 199 -0.34 30.87 24.90
CA ARG A 199 0.13 29.55 25.41
C ARG A 199 -1.03 28.66 25.84
N TYR A 200 -1.97 29.21 26.59
CA TYR A 200 -3.13 28.46 27.08
C TYR A 200 -4.00 27.96 25.90
N TYR A 201 -4.31 28.83 24.93
CA TYR A 201 -5.09 28.48 23.77
C TYR A 201 -4.39 27.42 22.91
N ALA A 202 -3.11 27.61 22.62
CA ALA A 202 -2.31 26.66 21.87
C ALA A 202 -2.23 25.29 22.56
N GLN A 203 -2.03 25.26 23.89
CA GLN A 203 -2.01 24.01 24.66
C GLN A 203 -3.34 23.24 24.57
N LYS A 204 -4.46 23.96 24.67
CA LYS A 204 -5.79 23.36 24.50
C LYS A 204 -5.95 22.76 23.09
N ARG A 205 -5.48 23.50 22.09
CA ARG A 205 -5.58 23.08 20.69
C ARG A 205 -4.67 21.87 20.39
N VAL A 206 -3.44 21.85 20.90
CA VAL A 206 -2.54 20.67 20.80
C VAL A 206 -3.19 19.43 21.40
N THR A 207 -3.82 19.56 22.56
CA THR A 207 -4.50 18.42 23.21
C THR A 207 -5.62 17.87 22.33
N SER A 208 -6.43 18.76 21.73
CA SER A 208 -7.51 18.37 20.81
C SER A 208 -6.96 17.71 19.55
N LEU A 209 -5.98 18.32 18.88
CA LEU A 209 -5.37 17.77 17.65
C LEU A 209 -4.71 16.41 17.90
N LYS A 210 -3.96 16.26 18.99
CA LYS A 210 -3.36 14.96 19.36
C LYS A 210 -4.41 13.89 19.70
N SER A 211 -5.54 14.29 20.31
CA SER A 211 -6.64 13.37 20.55
C SER A 211 -7.25 12.88 19.23
N SER A 212 -7.51 13.79 18.30
CA SER A 212 -8.00 13.44 16.94
C SER A 212 -7.00 12.57 16.19
N GLN A 213 -5.72 12.88 16.26
CA GLN A 213 -4.65 12.09 15.65
C GLN A 213 -4.64 10.65 16.20
N ARG A 214 -4.68 10.49 17.53
CA ARG A 214 -4.71 9.16 18.18
C ARG A 214 -5.93 8.35 17.78
N PHE A 215 -7.11 8.97 17.73
CA PHE A 215 -8.33 8.30 17.31
C PHE A 215 -8.26 7.83 15.85
N ASN A 216 -7.87 8.71 14.93
CA ASN A 216 -7.74 8.37 13.52
C ASN A 216 -6.64 7.34 13.26
N SER A 217 -5.49 7.43 13.95
CA SER A 217 -4.43 6.42 13.90
C SER A 217 -4.91 5.06 14.42
N GLY A 218 -5.80 5.03 15.41
CA GLY A 218 -6.46 3.80 15.86
C GLY A 218 -7.32 3.18 14.76
N ILE A 219 -8.13 3.97 14.05
CA ILE A 219 -8.94 3.50 12.91
C ILE A 219 -8.04 2.97 11.78
N GLU A 220 -6.98 3.70 11.44
CA GLU A 220 -6.00 3.30 10.43
C GLU A 220 -5.33 1.98 10.79
N THR A 221 -4.95 1.80 12.07
CA THR A 221 -4.35 0.56 12.57
C THR A 221 -5.31 -0.63 12.44
N VAL A 222 -6.60 -0.45 12.77
CA VAL A 222 -7.62 -1.48 12.58
C VAL A 222 -7.80 -1.80 11.10
N TYR A 223 -7.85 -0.79 10.24
CA TYR A 223 -7.95 -0.96 8.79
C TYR A 223 -6.77 -1.75 8.22
N PHE A 224 -5.55 -1.42 8.61
CA PHE A 224 -4.35 -2.17 8.22
C PHE A 224 -4.35 -3.58 8.80
N GLY A 225 -4.87 -3.74 10.02
CA GLY A 225 -5.07 -5.03 10.65
C GLY A 225 -6.07 -5.91 9.90
N LEU A 226 -7.19 -5.35 9.46
CA LEU A 226 -8.18 -6.05 8.62
C LEU A 226 -7.58 -6.47 7.27
N SER A 227 -6.79 -5.61 6.65
CA SER A 227 -6.10 -5.96 5.40
C SER A 227 -5.11 -7.11 5.58
N LEU A 228 -4.28 -7.07 6.62
CA LEU A 228 -3.37 -8.18 6.96
C LEU A 228 -4.17 -9.44 7.31
N GLY A 229 -5.21 -9.29 8.12
CA GLY A 229 -6.12 -10.38 8.48
C GLY A 229 -6.76 -11.03 7.26
N SER A 230 -7.15 -10.25 6.25
CA SER A 230 -7.71 -10.76 4.99
C SER A 230 -6.72 -11.65 4.25
N VAL A 231 -5.46 -11.27 4.20
CA VAL A 231 -4.38 -12.10 3.60
C VAL A 231 -4.19 -13.39 4.40
N LEU A 232 -4.16 -13.29 5.74
CA LEU A 232 -4.04 -14.47 6.61
C LEU A 232 -5.25 -15.40 6.46
N VAL A 233 -6.45 -14.86 6.30
CA VAL A 233 -7.67 -15.64 6.03
C VAL A 233 -7.55 -16.39 4.71
N LEU A 234 -7.17 -15.71 3.62
CA LEU A 234 -7.00 -16.35 2.30
C LEU A 234 -5.96 -17.48 2.38
N ALA A 235 -4.84 -17.24 3.03
CA ALA A 235 -3.80 -18.23 3.22
C ALA A 235 -4.29 -19.42 4.09
N ALA A 236 -4.99 -19.14 5.18
CA ALA A 236 -5.43 -20.14 6.14
C ALA A 236 -6.65 -20.94 5.66
N ILE A 237 -7.56 -20.37 4.86
CA ILE A 237 -8.75 -21.08 4.36
C ILE A 237 -8.37 -22.30 3.55
N GLY A 238 -7.40 -22.20 2.64
CA GLY A 238 -6.92 -23.32 1.87
C GLY A 238 -6.38 -24.44 2.77
N LEU A 239 -5.62 -24.06 3.78
CA LEU A 239 -5.09 -25.00 4.79
C LEU A 239 -6.21 -25.59 5.66
N THR A 240 -7.22 -24.79 6.03
CA THR A 240 -8.38 -25.25 6.80
C THR A 240 -9.17 -26.33 6.06
N VAL A 241 -9.36 -26.17 4.74
CA VAL A 241 -10.05 -27.15 3.91
C VAL A 241 -9.25 -28.46 3.83
N THR A 242 -7.96 -28.39 3.55
CA THR A 242 -7.11 -29.59 3.45
C THR A 242 -6.96 -30.30 4.80
N PHE A 243 -6.67 -29.58 5.87
CA PHE A 243 -6.51 -30.15 7.20
C PHE A 243 -7.85 -30.67 7.76
N GLY A 244 -8.95 -29.94 7.52
CA GLY A 244 -10.27 -30.34 8.00
C GLY A 244 -10.79 -31.64 7.39
N VAL A 245 -10.43 -31.96 6.15
CA VAL A 245 -10.90 -33.17 5.43
C VAL A 245 -9.95 -34.33 5.57
N MET A 246 -8.67 -34.08 5.40
CA MET A 246 -7.64 -35.11 5.28
C MET A 246 -6.85 -35.34 6.57
N GLY A 247 -6.92 -34.42 7.53
CA GLY A 247 -6.10 -34.46 8.73
C GLY A 247 -4.60 -34.30 8.47
N VAL A 248 -4.22 -33.79 7.32
CA VAL A 248 -2.83 -33.67 6.87
C VAL A 248 -2.31 -32.26 7.11
N ILE A 249 -1.17 -32.15 7.77
CA ILE A 249 -0.46 -30.88 7.90
C ILE A 249 0.44 -30.71 6.67
N ASN A 250 0.14 -29.71 5.85
CA ASN A 250 0.88 -29.42 4.63
C ASN A 250 1.84 -28.24 4.82
N MET A 251 3.13 -28.52 5.02
CA MET A 251 4.16 -27.46 5.14
C MET A 251 4.47 -26.79 3.79
N ALA A 252 4.17 -27.45 2.66
CA ALA A 252 4.35 -26.84 1.34
C ALA A 252 3.23 -25.86 0.95
N HIS A 253 2.22 -25.64 1.81
CA HIS A 253 1.10 -24.75 1.53
C HIS A 253 1.55 -23.30 1.28
N GLY A 254 2.54 -22.81 2.01
CA GLY A 254 3.15 -21.51 1.78
C GLY A 254 3.75 -21.38 0.37
N GLU A 255 4.36 -22.44 -0.14
CA GLU A 255 4.98 -22.42 -1.46
C GLU A 255 3.94 -22.39 -2.60
N LEU A 256 2.73 -22.88 -2.34
CA LEU A 256 1.62 -22.72 -3.27
C LEU A 256 1.16 -21.26 -3.36
N MET A 257 1.26 -20.51 -2.26
CA MET A 257 1.06 -19.05 -2.26
C MET A 257 2.17 -18.37 -3.07
N MET A 258 3.43 -18.76 -2.87
CA MET A 258 4.56 -18.28 -3.66
C MET A 258 4.33 -18.53 -5.17
N ILE A 259 3.90 -19.71 -5.56
CA ILE A 259 3.57 -20.04 -6.96
C ILE A 259 2.50 -19.11 -7.52
N GLY A 260 1.44 -18.81 -6.74
CA GLY A 260 0.41 -17.85 -7.13
C GLY A 260 0.97 -16.45 -7.36
N ALA A 261 1.85 -15.97 -6.47
CA ALA A 261 2.51 -14.68 -6.59
C ALA A 261 3.44 -14.61 -7.82
N TYR A 262 4.22 -15.67 -8.07
CA TYR A 262 5.04 -15.74 -9.28
C TYR A 262 4.22 -15.87 -10.57
N THR A 263 3.06 -16.52 -10.52
CA THR A 263 2.13 -16.54 -11.67
C THR A 263 1.67 -15.11 -12.00
N THR A 264 1.36 -14.29 -11.00
CA THR A 264 1.03 -12.87 -11.19
C THR A 264 2.19 -12.13 -11.84
N TYR A 265 3.41 -12.32 -11.33
CA TYR A 265 4.61 -11.69 -11.88
C TYR A 265 4.81 -12.07 -13.36
N VAL A 266 4.69 -13.36 -13.72
CA VAL A 266 4.87 -13.84 -15.10
C VAL A 266 3.83 -13.23 -16.02
N ILE A 267 2.55 -13.22 -15.64
CA ILE A 267 1.49 -12.63 -16.46
C ILE A 267 1.73 -11.13 -16.67
N GLN A 268 2.21 -10.43 -15.64
CA GLN A 268 2.51 -9.02 -15.77
C GLN A 268 3.72 -8.76 -16.70
N GLN A 269 4.71 -9.68 -16.73
CA GLN A 269 5.81 -9.60 -17.70
C GLN A 269 5.35 -9.86 -19.15
N LEU A 270 4.30 -10.66 -19.32
CA LEU A 270 3.70 -10.89 -20.65
C LEU A 270 2.83 -9.72 -21.12
N LEU A 271 2.28 -8.95 -20.18
CA LEU A 271 1.38 -7.82 -20.44
C LEU A 271 1.85 -6.53 -19.74
N PRO A 272 3.07 -6.03 -20.02
CA PRO A 272 3.66 -4.91 -19.27
C PRO A 272 2.88 -3.60 -19.45
N SER A 273 2.24 -3.40 -20.60
CA SER A 273 1.46 -2.19 -20.90
C SER A 273 0.08 -2.16 -20.24
N TYR A 274 -0.39 -3.29 -19.68
CA TYR A 274 -1.76 -3.42 -19.14
C TYR A 274 -1.76 -4.08 -17.76
N PRO A 275 -1.18 -3.44 -16.71
CA PRO A 275 -1.04 -4.06 -15.39
C PRO A 275 -2.39 -4.43 -14.74
N GLY A 276 -3.46 -3.68 -15.01
CA GLY A 276 -4.81 -3.99 -14.53
C GLY A 276 -5.37 -5.28 -15.12
N ILE A 277 -5.26 -5.47 -16.43
CA ILE A 277 -5.69 -6.69 -17.12
C ILE A 277 -4.83 -7.87 -16.66
N ALA A 278 -3.52 -7.66 -16.52
CA ALA A 278 -2.59 -8.68 -16.04
C ALA A 278 -2.99 -9.20 -14.66
N LEU A 279 -3.37 -8.31 -13.73
CA LEU A 279 -3.83 -8.70 -12.40
C LEU A 279 -5.14 -9.51 -12.47
N ILE A 280 -6.14 -9.07 -13.24
CA ILE A 280 -7.41 -9.78 -13.37
C ILE A 280 -7.18 -11.19 -13.96
N LEU A 281 -6.35 -11.32 -14.98
CA LEU A 281 -6.00 -12.62 -15.58
C LEU A 281 -5.16 -13.50 -14.64
N SER A 282 -4.39 -12.91 -13.75
CA SER A 282 -3.59 -13.67 -12.79
C SER A 282 -4.43 -14.40 -11.75
N ILE A 283 -5.64 -13.94 -11.45
CA ILE A 283 -6.54 -14.59 -10.50
C ILE A 283 -6.92 -16.01 -10.96
N PRO A 284 -7.57 -16.22 -12.12
CA PRO A 284 -7.87 -17.58 -12.58
C PRO A 284 -6.61 -18.38 -12.92
N ALA A 285 -5.56 -17.76 -13.43
CA ALA A 285 -4.32 -18.46 -13.74
C ALA A 285 -3.62 -19.00 -12.48
N ALA A 286 -3.49 -18.19 -11.44
CA ALA A 286 -2.90 -18.63 -10.16
C ALA A 286 -3.74 -19.72 -9.50
N PHE A 287 -5.08 -19.62 -9.57
CA PHE A 287 -6.00 -20.65 -9.09
C PHE A 287 -5.74 -21.99 -9.79
N ILE A 288 -5.64 -21.98 -11.12
CA ILE A 288 -5.40 -23.20 -11.92
C ILE A 288 -3.99 -23.75 -11.69
N VAL A 289 -2.95 -22.91 -11.77
CA VAL A 289 -1.56 -23.35 -11.66
C VAL A 289 -1.29 -23.92 -10.27
N ALA A 290 -1.62 -23.18 -9.20
CA ALA A 290 -1.43 -23.67 -7.84
C ALA A 290 -2.30 -24.89 -7.54
N GLY A 291 -3.52 -24.94 -8.06
CA GLY A 291 -4.40 -26.08 -7.94
C GLY A 291 -3.86 -27.34 -8.61
N LEU A 292 -3.33 -27.24 -9.83
CA LEU A 292 -2.70 -28.34 -10.54
C LEU A 292 -1.43 -28.85 -9.84
N VAL A 293 -0.58 -27.93 -9.36
CA VAL A 293 0.60 -28.30 -8.54
C VAL A 293 0.16 -29.01 -7.27
N GLY A 294 -0.89 -28.54 -6.61
CA GLY A 294 -1.45 -29.21 -5.44
C GLY A 294 -1.95 -30.61 -5.74
N ILE A 295 -2.72 -30.80 -6.82
CA ILE A 295 -3.18 -32.15 -7.27
C ILE A 295 -1.96 -33.04 -7.55
N ALA A 296 -0.92 -32.52 -8.20
CA ALA A 296 0.29 -33.27 -8.47
C ALA A 296 1.00 -33.73 -7.17
N ILE A 297 1.13 -32.83 -6.19
CA ILE A 297 1.71 -33.15 -4.88
C ILE A 297 0.89 -34.23 -4.17
N GLU A 298 -0.41 -34.12 -4.19
CA GLU A 298 -1.29 -35.13 -3.59
C GLU A 298 -1.11 -36.49 -4.27
N ARG A 299 -1.17 -36.52 -5.61
CA ARG A 299 -1.08 -37.76 -6.37
C ARG A 299 0.29 -38.44 -6.29
N CYS A 300 1.36 -37.67 -6.31
CA CYS A 300 2.71 -38.20 -6.33
C CYS A 300 3.25 -38.58 -4.93
N VAL A 301 2.81 -37.85 -3.88
CA VAL A 301 3.42 -38.02 -2.56
C VAL A 301 2.39 -38.27 -1.47
N ILE A 302 1.41 -37.39 -1.26
CA ILE A 302 0.57 -37.42 -0.06
C ILE A 302 -0.31 -38.65 0.00
N ARG A 303 -0.82 -39.12 -1.14
CA ARG A 303 -1.68 -40.29 -1.19
C ARG A 303 -1.06 -41.57 -0.58
N PHE A 304 0.27 -41.68 -0.56
CA PHE A 304 0.99 -42.81 0.02
C PHE A 304 1.24 -42.68 1.54
N LEU A 305 0.99 -41.48 2.07
CA LEU A 305 1.30 -41.13 3.47
C LEU A 305 0.03 -40.92 4.32
N TYR A 306 -1.16 -41.31 3.80
CA TYR A 306 -2.38 -41.19 4.57
C TYR A 306 -2.34 -41.99 5.88
N GLY A 307 -2.77 -41.36 6.97
CA GLY A 307 -2.74 -41.96 8.31
C GLY A 307 -1.40 -41.84 9.02
N ARG A 308 -0.41 -41.15 8.39
CA ARG A 308 0.95 -40.99 8.96
C ARG A 308 1.31 -39.48 9.02
N PRO A 309 0.79 -38.75 10.00
CA PRO A 309 0.88 -37.29 10.03
C PRO A 309 2.32 -36.76 10.11
N LEU A 310 3.22 -37.45 10.87
CA LEU A 310 4.62 -37.01 10.97
C LEU A 310 5.41 -37.22 9.68
N GLU A 311 5.19 -38.35 9.00
CA GLU A 311 5.82 -38.61 7.70
C GLU A 311 5.34 -37.64 6.64
N THR A 312 4.05 -37.30 6.65
CA THR A 312 3.46 -36.31 5.73
C THR A 312 4.02 -34.92 5.96
N LEU A 313 4.18 -34.53 7.22
CA LEU A 313 4.79 -33.23 7.58
C LEU A 313 6.23 -33.14 7.04
N LEU A 314 7.03 -34.19 7.26
CA LEU A 314 8.42 -34.22 6.77
C LEU A 314 8.52 -34.25 5.25
N ALA A 315 7.65 -35.01 4.57
CA ALA A 315 7.62 -35.08 3.11
C ALA A 315 7.20 -33.72 2.50
N THR A 316 6.18 -33.07 3.06
CA THR A 316 5.73 -31.74 2.58
C THR A 316 6.75 -30.64 2.85
N PHE A 317 7.53 -30.75 3.94
CA PHE A 317 8.67 -29.86 4.18
C PHE A 317 9.76 -30.05 3.11
N GLY A 318 10.08 -31.30 2.75
CA GLY A 318 11.00 -31.58 1.63
C GLY A 318 10.49 -30.99 0.29
N ILE A 319 9.19 -31.12 0.01
CA ILE A 319 8.55 -30.51 -1.17
C ILE A 319 8.67 -28.97 -1.13
N SER A 320 8.47 -28.36 0.03
CA SER A 320 8.64 -26.91 0.21
C SER A 320 10.03 -26.46 -0.24
N LEU A 321 11.08 -27.14 0.23
CA LEU A 321 12.46 -26.82 -0.15
C LEU A 321 12.72 -27.02 -1.66
N LEU A 322 12.15 -28.07 -2.25
CA LEU A 322 12.25 -28.32 -3.70
C LEU A 322 11.59 -27.22 -4.51
N LEU A 323 10.38 -26.79 -4.12
CA LEU A 323 9.66 -25.72 -4.82
C LEU A 323 10.39 -24.37 -4.68
N GLN A 324 10.92 -24.04 -3.49
CA GLN A 324 11.73 -22.85 -3.30
C GLN A 324 12.97 -22.86 -4.19
N GLN A 325 13.68 -24.00 -4.23
CA GLN A 325 14.89 -24.11 -5.05
C GLN A 325 14.55 -24.06 -6.55
N ALA A 326 13.45 -24.67 -6.98
CA ALA A 326 12.99 -24.58 -8.36
C ALA A 326 12.71 -23.11 -8.77
N VAL A 327 12.02 -22.36 -7.92
CA VAL A 327 11.74 -20.93 -8.17
C VAL A 327 13.04 -20.11 -8.18
N ARG A 328 13.98 -20.37 -7.27
CA ARG A 328 15.30 -19.69 -7.29
C ARG A 328 16.08 -19.98 -8.57
N SER A 329 15.99 -21.19 -9.09
CA SER A 329 16.69 -21.58 -10.32
C SER A 329 16.06 -20.94 -11.56
N ILE A 330 14.73 -20.76 -11.59
CA ILE A 330 14.00 -20.20 -12.73
C ILE A 330 14.02 -18.66 -12.71
N PHE A 331 13.76 -18.05 -11.54
CA PHE A 331 13.52 -16.61 -11.40
C PHE A 331 14.61 -15.84 -10.67
N THR A 332 15.68 -16.52 -10.24
CA THR A 332 16.75 -16.01 -9.36
C THR A 332 16.33 -15.88 -7.88
N ALA A 333 17.33 -15.66 -7.01
CA ALA A 333 17.08 -15.47 -5.57
C ALA A 333 16.57 -14.05 -5.20
N LEU A 334 16.56 -13.12 -6.16
CA LEU A 334 16.18 -11.72 -5.93
C LEU A 334 14.66 -11.56 -5.94
N ASN A 335 14.18 -10.72 -5.04
CA ASN A 335 12.78 -10.35 -5.02
C ASN A 335 12.38 -9.61 -6.31
N LYS A 336 11.19 -9.91 -6.81
CA LYS A 336 10.59 -9.29 -7.98
C LYS A 336 9.51 -8.32 -7.56
N ASN A 337 9.47 -7.16 -8.21
CA ASN A 337 8.41 -6.19 -8.01
C ASN A 337 7.26 -6.47 -8.98
N VAL A 338 6.04 -6.41 -8.46
CA VAL A 338 4.79 -6.47 -9.23
C VAL A 338 4.20 -5.06 -9.21
N VAL A 339 3.90 -4.50 -10.38
CA VAL A 339 3.36 -3.15 -10.50
C VAL A 339 1.90 -3.14 -10.06
N ILE A 340 1.55 -2.22 -9.19
CA ILE A 340 0.17 -2.03 -8.74
C ILE A 340 -0.61 -1.33 -9.86
N PRO A 341 -1.79 -1.80 -10.26
CA PRO A 341 -2.63 -1.15 -11.25
C PRO A 341 -3.10 0.24 -10.80
N ASP A 342 -3.32 1.15 -11.75
CA ASP A 342 -3.72 2.54 -11.46
C ASP A 342 -5.01 2.63 -10.65
N PHE A 343 -6.00 1.75 -10.91
CA PHE A 343 -7.26 1.72 -10.15
C PHE A 343 -7.10 1.28 -8.69
N MET A 344 -5.99 0.63 -8.33
CA MET A 344 -5.64 0.25 -6.95
C MET A 344 -4.64 1.23 -6.31
N SER A 345 -4.09 2.15 -7.08
CA SER A 345 -3.18 3.18 -6.60
C SER A 345 -3.95 4.32 -5.93
N GLY A 346 -3.28 5.05 -5.01
CA GLY A 346 -3.88 6.16 -4.30
C GLY A 346 -4.58 5.76 -3.00
N SER A 347 -5.30 6.73 -2.42
CA SER A 347 -6.01 6.59 -1.14
C SER A 347 -7.27 7.45 -1.11
N VAL A 348 -8.26 7.04 -0.33
CA VAL A 348 -9.39 7.87 0.06
C VAL A 348 -8.95 8.75 1.23
N LYS A 349 -9.01 10.06 1.07
CA LYS A 349 -8.86 11.02 2.15
C LYS A 349 -10.22 11.14 2.86
N VAL A 350 -10.32 10.59 4.05
CA VAL A 350 -11.53 10.71 4.89
C VAL A 350 -11.49 12.03 5.66
N ASN A 351 -10.32 12.37 6.19
CA ASN A 351 -10.00 13.64 6.81
C ASN A 351 -8.48 13.86 6.77
N GLU A 352 -7.99 14.99 7.33
CA GLU A 352 -6.57 15.35 7.32
C GLU A 352 -5.67 14.38 8.11
N PHE A 353 -6.25 13.55 8.98
CA PHE A 353 -5.52 12.55 9.79
C PHE A 353 -5.70 11.11 9.28
N LEU A 354 -6.64 10.85 8.37
CA LEU A 354 -7.02 9.49 7.98
C LEU A 354 -7.03 9.31 6.47
N PHE A 355 -6.08 8.52 5.98
CA PHE A 355 -5.95 8.13 4.58
C PHE A 355 -6.09 6.61 4.46
N LEU A 356 -7.10 6.15 3.71
CA LEU A 356 -7.35 4.73 3.47
C LEU A 356 -6.88 4.35 2.07
N THR A 357 -5.82 3.56 1.96
CA THR A 357 -5.24 3.15 0.68
C THR A 357 -6.17 2.19 -0.07
N TYR A 358 -6.46 2.45 -1.34
CA TYR A 358 -7.31 1.61 -2.18
C TYR A 358 -6.83 0.17 -2.27
N ASN A 359 -5.53 -0.05 -2.38
CA ASN A 359 -4.94 -1.38 -2.48
C ASN A 359 -5.42 -2.31 -1.35
N ARG A 360 -5.42 -1.84 -0.10
CA ARG A 360 -5.85 -2.63 1.06
C ARG A 360 -7.36 -2.87 1.06
N LEU A 361 -8.15 -1.89 0.60
CA LEU A 361 -9.60 -2.02 0.46
C LEU A 361 -9.96 -3.14 -0.53
N TYR A 362 -9.31 -3.13 -1.71
CA TYR A 362 -9.53 -4.19 -2.71
C TYR A 362 -9.16 -5.58 -2.19
N ILE A 363 -8.10 -5.70 -1.38
CA ILE A 363 -7.70 -6.98 -0.79
C ILE A 363 -8.74 -7.49 0.22
N ILE A 364 -9.30 -6.60 1.06
CA ILE A 364 -10.37 -6.97 1.99
C ILE A 364 -11.60 -7.46 1.22
N ILE A 365 -12.03 -6.73 0.19
CA ILE A 365 -13.16 -7.12 -0.66
C ILE A 365 -12.87 -8.44 -1.37
N PHE A 366 -11.69 -8.60 -1.95
CA PHE A 366 -11.27 -9.84 -2.63
C PHE A 366 -11.30 -11.04 -1.67
N CYS A 367 -10.80 -10.88 -0.45
CA CYS A 367 -10.87 -11.93 0.58
C CYS A 367 -12.33 -12.34 0.86
N LEU A 368 -13.24 -11.39 1.06
CA LEU A 368 -14.64 -11.68 1.31
C LEU A 368 -15.31 -12.38 0.11
N VAL A 369 -15.02 -11.94 -1.11
CA VAL A 369 -15.52 -12.59 -2.33
C VAL A 369 -15.04 -14.03 -2.41
N VAL A 370 -13.76 -14.30 -2.22
CA VAL A 370 -13.21 -15.67 -2.23
C VAL A 370 -13.81 -16.51 -1.11
N PHE A 371 -13.94 -15.95 0.10
CA PHE A 371 -14.53 -16.62 1.25
C PHE A 371 -15.98 -17.06 0.98
N PHE A 372 -16.83 -16.15 0.54
CA PHE A 372 -18.23 -16.45 0.28
C PHE A 372 -18.39 -17.37 -0.94
N SER A 373 -17.58 -17.21 -1.98
CA SER A 373 -17.57 -18.09 -3.15
C SER A 373 -17.20 -19.52 -2.77
N LEU A 374 -16.14 -19.69 -1.98
CA LEU A 374 -15.73 -21.01 -1.48
C LEU A 374 -16.84 -21.65 -0.61
N ARG A 375 -17.40 -20.87 0.32
CA ARG A 375 -18.49 -21.34 1.17
C ARG A 375 -19.70 -21.79 0.33
N TYR A 376 -20.12 -20.97 -0.63
CA TYR A 376 -21.20 -21.32 -1.55
C TYR A 376 -20.89 -22.61 -2.33
N PHE A 377 -19.68 -22.71 -2.87
CA PHE A 377 -19.23 -23.89 -3.59
C PHE A 377 -19.27 -25.14 -2.71
N LEU A 378 -18.70 -25.09 -1.50
CA LEU A 378 -18.69 -26.24 -0.59
C LEU A 378 -20.08 -26.63 -0.09
N GLN A 379 -21.03 -25.69 -0.01
CA GLN A 379 -22.40 -25.99 0.43
C GLN A 379 -23.25 -26.60 -0.66
N HIS A 380 -23.12 -26.16 -1.93
CA HIS A 380 -24.04 -26.50 -3.01
C HIS A 380 -23.47 -27.48 -4.04
N SER A 381 -22.12 -27.70 -4.09
CA SER A 381 -21.53 -28.62 -5.04
C SER A 381 -21.55 -30.07 -4.57
N THR A 382 -21.56 -31.00 -5.51
CA THR A 382 -21.43 -32.45 -5.26
C THR A 382 -20.09 -32.77 -4.60
N LEU A 383 -19.01 -32.07 -4.98
CA LEU A 383 -17.71 -32.17 -4.32
C LEU A 383 -17.80 -31.79 -2.84
N GLY A 384 -18.49 -30.69 -2.50
CA GLY A 384 -18.66 -30.26 -1.13
C GLY A 384 -19.43 -31.27 -0.26
N VAL A 385 -20.45 -31.94 -0.83
CA VAL A 385 -21.16 -33.04 -0.14
C VAL A 385 -20.22 -34.22 0.12
N GLN A 386 -19.45 -34.63 -0.91
CA GLN A 386 -18.49 -35.73 -0.77
C GLN A 386 -17.37 -35.42 0.21
N VAL A 387 -16.88 -34.18 0.21
CA VAL A 387 -15.88 -33.67 1.16
C VAL A 387 -16.39 -33.81 2.60
N ARG A 388 -17.60 -33.34 2.88
CA ARG A 388 -18.22 -33.49 4.20
C ARG A 388 -18.44 -34.95 4.60
N ALA A 389 -18.91 -35.80 3.67
CA ALA A 389 -19.08 -37.23 3.94
C ALA A 389 -17.77 -37.91 4.31
N VAL A 390 -16.69 -37.66 3.52
CA VAL A 390 -15.35 -38.24 3.79
C VAL A 390 -14.75 -37.69 5.09
N SER A 391 -14.98 -36.42 5.43
CA SER A 391 -14.48 -35.83 6.69
C SER A 391 -15.19 -36.34 7.93
N GLN A 392 -16.49 -36.72 7.82
CA GLN A 392 -17.24 -37.28 8.95
C GLN A 392 -16.93 -38.76 9.17
N ASN A 393 -17.04 -39.58 8.12
CA ASN A 393 -16.74 -41.00 8.20
C ASN A 393 -16.23 -41.50 6.83
N ARG A 394 -14.92 -41.62 6.72
CA ARG A 394 -14.25 -42.04 5.47
C ARG A 394 -14.66 -43.47 5.03
N ALA A 395 -14.75 -44.41 6.00
CA ALA A 395 -15.10 -45.80 5.69
C ALA A 395 -16.53 -45.91 5.16
N MET A 396 -17.48 -45.26 5.82
CA MET A 396 -18.89 -45.25 5.37
C MET A 396 -19.03 -44.55 4.03
N ALA A 397 -18.36 -43.44 3.78
CA ALA A 397 -18.40 -42.72 2.51
C ALA A 397 -17.92 -43.62 1.34
N ILE A 398 -16.86 -44.40 1.55
CA ILE A 398 -16.34 -45.35 0.56
C ILE A 398 -17.37 -46.44 0.29
N ASN A 399 -18.01 -47.01 1.32
CA ASN A 399 -19.06 -48.02 1.18
C ASN A 399 -20.30 -47.50 0.43
N MET A 400 -20.56 -46.20 0.51
CA MET A 400 -21.62 -45.52 -0.28
C MET A 400 -21.18 -45.13 -1.71
N GLY A 401 -20.03 -45.58 -2.17
CA GLY A 401 -19.54 -45.39 -3.54
C GLY A 401 -18.72 -44.11 -3.75
N VAL A 402 -18.35 -43.36 -2.68
CA VAL A 402 -17.52 -42.16 -2.82
C VAL A 402 -16.06 -42.59 -3.05
N HIS A 403 -15.47 -42.12 -4.16
CA HIS A 403 -14.06 -42.38 -4.47
C HIS A 403 -13.16 -41.43 -3.65
N SER A 404 -12.80 -41.81 -2.42
CA SER A 404 -12.04 -41.01 -1.48
C SER A 404 -10.73 -40.46 -2.07
N GLY A 405 -10.05 -41.20 -2.94
CA GLY A 405 -8.82 -40.73 -3.59
C GLY A 405 -9.04 -39.56 -4.58
N ARG A 406 -10.19 -39.54 -5.28
CA ARG A 406 -10.55 -38.37 -6.14
C ARG A 406 -10.95 -37.18 -5.30
N VAL A 407 -11.73 -37.41 -4.24
CA VAL A 407 -12.16 -36.36 -3.31
C VAL A 407 -10.95 -35.69 -2.65
N ASN A 408 -10.00 -36.49 -2.18
CA ASN A 408 -8.78 -35.98 -1.53
C ASN A 408 -7.94 -35.13 -2.51
N ALA A 409 -7.70 -35.65 -3.75
CA ALA A 409 -6.93 -34.90 -4.74
C ALA A 409 -7.59 -33.57 -5.13
N LEU A 410 -8.91 -33.55 -5.30
CA LEU A 410 -9.65 -32.34 -5.63
C LEU A 410 -9.72 -31.37 -4.44
N THR A 411 -9.86 -31.89 -3.22
CA THR A 411 -9.84 -31.08 -1.99
C THR A 411 -8.47 -30.43 -1.76
N PHE A 412 -7.41 -31.21 -1.95
CA PHE A 412 -6.04 -30.71 -1.84
C PHE A 412 -5.74 -29.68 -2.93
N GLY A 413 -6.18 -29.96 -4.18
CA GLY A 413 -6.10 -29.02 -5.29
C GLY A 413 -6.87 -27.72 -5.04
N LEU A 414 -8.09 -27.81 -4.49
CA LEU A 414 -8.90 -26.63 -4.16
C LEU A 414 -8.22 -25.77 -3.07
N GLY A 415 -7.73 -26.41 -2.00
CA GLY A 415 -6.98 -25.70 -0.93
C GLY A 415 -5.72 -25.03 -1.48
N SER A 416 -5.00 -25.71 -2.38
CA SER A 416 -3.82 -25.20 -3.07
C SER A 416 -4.16 -24.04 -4.01
N ALA A 417 -5.27 -24.13 -4.74
CA ALA A 417 -5.76 -23.08 -5.62
C ALA A 417 -6.08 -21.80 -4.85
N ILE A 418 -6.68 -21.93 -3.67
CA ILE A 418 -6.97 -20.78 -2.79
C ILE A 418 -5.67 -20.19 -2.22
N ALA A 419 -4.67 -21.03 -1.88
CA ALA A 419 -3.34 -20.53 -1.53
C ALA A 419 -2.72 -19.73 -2.69
N GLY A 420 -2.91 -20.16 -3.94
CA GLY A 420 -2.51 -19.39 -5.12
C GLY A 420 -3.17 -18.01 -5.15
N LEU A 421 -4.46 -17.92 -4.86
CA LEU A 421 -5.17 -16.63 -4.75
C LEU A 421 -4.64 -15.74 -3.63
N ALA A 422 -4.26 -16.32 -2.48
CA ALA A 422 -3.57 -15.59 -1.42
C ALA A 422 -2.24 -15.01 -1.91
N GLY A 423 -1.52 -15.75 -2.75
CA GLY A 423 -0.30 -15.30 -3.43
C GLY A 423 -0.53 -14.10 -4.35
N VAL A 424 -1.62 -14.10 -5.13
CA VAL A 424 -2.01 -12.93 -5.95
C VAL A 424 -2.25 -11.71 -5.07
N ALA A 425 -2.99 -11.84 -3.96
CA ALA A 425 -3.23 -10.73 -3.03
C ALA A 425 -1.92 -10.24 -2.38
N LEU A 426 -1.03 -11.15 -1.98
CA LEU A 426 0.27 -10.82 -1.41
C LEU A 426 1.19 -10.08 -2.38
N SER A 427 1.15 -10.42 -3.67
CA SER A 427 1.96 -9.75 -4.70
C SER A 427 1.63 -8.25 -4.84
N GLN A 428 0.44 -7.83 -4.40
CA GLN A 428 0.01 -6.43 -4.39
C GLN A 428 0.41 -5.66 -3.12
N LEU A 429 0.86 -6.37 -2.07
CA LEU A 429 1.27 -5.77 -0.79
C LEU A 429 2.76 -5.82 -0.56
N THR A 430 3.42 -6.85 -1.10
CA THR A 430 4.82 -7.13 -0.85
C THR A 430 5.53 -7.56 -2.13
N ASN A 431 6.84 -7.44 -2.14
CA ASN A 431 7.64 -7.98 -3.23
C ASN A 431 7.55 -9.52 -3.29
N VAL A 432 7.48 -10.05 -4.49
CA VAL A 432 7.43 -11.49 -4.73
C VAL A 432 8.83 -12.09 -4.66
N GLY A 433 9.05 -13.01 -3.74
CA GLY A 433 10.34 -13.65 -3.54
C GLY A 433 10.24 -15.13 -3.23
N PRO A 434 11.36 -15.89 -3.35
CA PRO A 434 11.37 -17.33 -3.11
C PRO A 434 11.00 -17.75 -1.69
N ASN A 435 11.16 -16.86 -0.71
CA ASN A 435 10.84 -17.11 0.70
C ASN A 435 9.44 -16.60 1.11
N LEU A 436 8.65 -16.08 0.16
CA LEU A 436 7.35 -15.49 0.45
C LEU A 436 6.44 -16.46 1.20
N GLY A 437 6.37 -17.72 0.75
CA GLY A 437 5.55 -18.75 1.39
C GLY A 437 5.95 -19.05 2.83
N GLN A 438 7.23 -19.16 3.08
CA GLN A 438 7.78 -19.43 4.40
C GLN A 438 7.42 -18.35 5.43
N ASN A 439 7.32 -17.11 5.01
CA ASN A 439 7.01 -15.99 5.89
C ASN A 439 5.57 -16.02 6.42
N TYR A 440 4.66 -16.73 5.74
CA TYR A 440 3.22 -16.73 6.05
C TYR A 440 2.69 -18.10 6.49
N ILE A 441 3.44 -19.20 6.29
CA ILE A 441 2.94 -20.55 6.63
C ILE A 441 2.65 -20.71 8.12
N VAL A 442 3.54 -20.20 8.97
CA VAL A 442 3.36 -20.28 10.44
C VAL A 442 2.15 -19.47 10.88
N ASP A 443 2.01 -18.24 10.39
CA ASP A 443 0.87 -17.37 10.69
C ASP A 443 -0.44 -18.01 10.22
N SER A 444 -0.45 -18.62 9.02
CA SER A 444 -1.61 -19.33 8.46
C SER A 444 -2.00 -20.53 9.33
N PHE A 445 -1.03 -21.29 9.81
CA PHE A 445 -1.27 -22.41 10.71
C PHE A 445 -1.84 -21.94 12.06
N LEU A 446 -1.31 -20.86 12.62
CA LEU A 446 -1.84 -20.24 13.83
C LEU A 446 -3.32 -19.85 13.69
N VAL A 447 -3.68 -19.25 12.54
CA VAL A 447 -5.08 -18.89 12.24
C VAL A 447 -5.97 -20.13 12.21
N VAL A 448 -5.54 -21.23 11.58
CA VAL A 448 -6.32 -22.47 11.50
C VAL A 448 -6.52 -23.08 12.89
N VAL A 449 -5.48 -23.16 13.69
CA VAL A 449 -5.55 -23.77 15.03
C VAL A 449 -6.35 -22.89 16.00
N PHE A 450 -6.11 -21.58 15.98
CA PHE A 450 -6.86 -20.61 16.79
C PHE A 450 -8.34 -20.58 16.42
N GLY A 451 -8.65 -20.62 15.13
CA GLY A 451 -10.02 -20.61 14.61
C GLY A 451 -10.80 -21.90 14.89
N GLY A 452 -10.09 -23.01 14.98
CA GLY A 452 -10.62 -24.36 15.07
C GLY A 452 -10.52 -25.09 13.73
N ALA A 453 -9.74 -26.18 13.74
CA ALA A 453 -9.40 -26.94 12.56
C ALA A 453 -10.62 -27.43 11.78
N GLY A 454 -10.71 -27.09 10.49
CA GLY A 454 -11.81 -27.47 9.61
C GLY A 454 -13.03 -26.54 9.65
N ASN A 455 -13.05 -25.52 10.50
CA ASN A 455 -14.15 -24.54 10.55
C ASN A 455 -13.78 -23.26 9.78
N ILE A 456 -14.42 -23.06 8.62
CA ILE A 456 -14.16 -21.91 7.74
C ILE A 456 -14.54 -20.57 8.41
N TRP A 457 -15.62 -20.52 9.19
CA TRP A 457 -15.99 -19.32 9.95
C TRP A 457 -14.98 -19.00 11.05
N GLY A 458 -14.49 -20.06 11.73
CA GLY A 458 -13.45 -19.92 12.72
C GLY A 458 -12.16 -19.33 12.10
N THR A 459 -11.81 -19.79 10.92
CA THR A 459 -10.66 -19.26 10.16
C THR A 459 -10.83 -17.78 9.81
N LEU A 460 -12.03 -17.34 9.39
CA LEU A 460 -12.30 -15.92 9.10
C LEU A 460 -12.12 -15.05 10.36
N VAL A 461 -12.79 -15.41 11.45
CA VAL A 461 -12.72 -14.65 12.70
C VAL A 461 -11.30 -14.64 13.26
N ALA A 462 -10.63 -15.80 13.26
CA ALA A 462 -9.26 -15.93 13.75
C ALA A 462 -8.28 -15.08 12.94
N GLY A 463 -8.33 -15.16 11.61
CA GLY A 463 -7.44 -14.40 10.75
C GLY A 463 -7.61 -12.90 10.88
N MET A 464 -8.87 -12.41 10.94
CA MET A 464 -9.14 -10.99 11.17
C MET A 464 -8.66 -10.55 12.55
N THR A 465 -8.93 -11.33 13.60
CA THR A 465 -8.50 -11.01 14.98
C THR A 465 -6.97 -10.97 15.08
N LEU A 466 -6.28 -11.99 14.55
CA LEU A 466 -4.82 -12.04 14.61
C LEU A 466 -4.16 -10.96 13.73
N GLY A 467 -4.77 -10.61 12.59
CA GLY A 467 -4.31 -9.50 11.75
C GLY A 467 -4.40 -8.15 12.47
N ILE A 468 -5.53 -7.88 13.14
CA ILE A 468 -5.71 -6.67 13.94
C ILE A 468 -4.74 -6.66 15.13
N ALA A 469 -4.65 -7.78 15.87
CA ALA A 469 -3.73 -7.87 17.01
C ALA A 469 -2.28 -7.62 16.60
N ASN A 470 -1.85 -8.14 15.45
CA ASN A 470 -0.52 -7.90 14.91
C ASN A 470 -0.27 -6.40 14.69
N LYS A 471 -1.20 -5.71 14.00
CA LYS A 471 -1.05 -4.29 13.69
C LYS A 471 -1.19 -3.35 14.89
N VAL A 472 -1.85 -3.78 15.95
CA VAL A 472 -1.91 -3.05 17.23
C VAL A 472 -0.60 -3.20 18.02
N ILE A 473 0.01 -4.38 17.99
CA ILE A 473 1.24 -4.67 18.76
C ILE A 473 2.50 -4.17 18.03
N GLU A 474 2.51 -4.24 16.71
CA GLU A 474 3.67 -3.92 15.85
C GLU A 474 4.26 -2.51 16.08
N PRO A 475 3.49 -1.41 16.21
CA PRO A 475 4.05 -0.08 16.46
C PRO A 475 4.76 0.06 17.82
N ILE A 476 4.41 -0.78 18.79
CA ILE A 476 4.94 -0.70 20.17
C ILE A 476 6.23 -1.53 20.30
N TYR A 477 6.21 -2.77 19.76
CA TYR A 477 7.28 -3.76 19.99
C TYR A 477 8.04 -4.13 18.71
N GLY A 478 7.64 -3.61 17.55
CA GLY A 478 8.20 -3.98 16.25
C GLY A 478 7.60 -5.27 15.68
N ALA A 479 7.76 -5.48 14.38
CA ALA A 479 7.10 -6.56 13.64
C ALA A 479 7.51 -7.97 14.10
N MET A 480 8.78 -8.19 14.46
CA MET A 480 9.26 -9.50 14.89
C MET A 480 8.71 -9.89 16.27
N LEU A 481 8.79 -8.97 17.24
CA LEU A 481 8.28 -9.24 18.60
C LEU A 481 6.75 -9.36 18.60
N ALA A 482 6.03 -8.61 17.76
CA ALA A 482 4.60 -8.76 17.60
C ALA A 482 4.21 -10.19 17.20
N LYS A 483 4.87 -10.79 16.24
CA LYS A 483 4.66 -12.20 15.84
C LYS A 483 4.92 -13.16 16.99
N ILE A 484 6.00 -12.96 17.75
CA ILE A 484 6.33 -13.83 18.91
C ILE A 484 5.27 -13.71 20.00
N ILE A 485 4.82 -12.49 20.31
CA ILE A 485 3.77 -12.25 21.32
C ILE A 485 2.47 -12.95 20.91
N ILE A 486 2.07 -12.84 19.65
CA ILE A 486 0.89 -13.50 19.11
C ILE A 486 1.03 -15.02 19.18
N LEU A 487 2.18 -15.57 18.78
CA LEU A 487 2.46 -16.99 18.85
C LEU A 487 2.29 -17.52 20.29
N VAL A 488 2.92 -16.86 21.25
CA VAL A 488 2.80 -17.22 22.68
C VAL A 488 1.34 -17.09 23.15
N GLY A 489 0.67 -16.02 22.78
CA GLY A 489 -0.75 -15.80 23.11
C GLY A 489 -1.67 -16.91 22.58
N VAL A 490 -1.47 -17.33 21.33
CA VAL A 490 -2.21 -18.44 20.71
C VAL A 490 -1.89 -19.76 21.38
N ILE A 491 -0.62 -20.05 21.72
CA ILE A 491 -0.24 -21.26 22.45
C ILE A 491 -0.93 -21.33 23.81
N LEU A 492 -0.90 -20.24 24.59
CA LEU A 492 -1.59 -20.17 25.89
C LEU A 492 -3.12 -20.31 25.77
N PHE A 493 -3.70 -19.77 24.69
CA PHE A 493 -5.12 -19.94 24.40
C PHE A 493 -5.46 -21.41 24.11
N ILE A 494 -4.65 -22.10 23.28
CA ILE A 494 -4.91 -23.49 22.91
C ILE A 494 -4.77 -24.41 24.13
N GLN A 495 -3.88 -24.13 25.08
CA GLN A 495 -3.78 -24.88 26.33
C GLN A 495 -5.10 -24.87 27.13
N LYS A 496 -5.85 -23.75 27.07
CA LYS A 496 -7.17 -23.63 27.73
C LYS A 496 -8.33 -24.14 26.85
N ARG A 497 -8.22 -24.00 25.51
CA ARG A 497 -9.25 -24.38 24.54
C ARG A 497 -8.61 -25.14 23.36
N PRO A 498 -8.28 -26.43 23.53
CA PRO A 498 -7.55 -27.21 22.52
C PRO A 498 -8.31 -27.36 21.19
N ARG A 499 -9.64 -27.18 21.19
CA ARG A 499 -10.47 -27.25 19.99
C ARG A 499 -10.61 -25.91 19.25
N GLY A 500 -9.90 -24.86 19.68
CA GLY A 500 -9.97 -23.51 19.09
C GLY A 500 -11.24 -22.72 19.46
N LEU A 501 -11.48 -21.60 18.75
CA LEU A 501 -12.64 -20.74 18.99
C LEU A 501 -13.98 -21.39 18.60
N PHE A 502 -14.01 -22.13 17.49
CA PHE A 502 -15.22 -22.73 16.91
C PHE A 502 -15.04 -24.25 16.72
N PRO A 503 -15.20 -25.05 17.77
CA PRO A 503 -15.04 -26.50 17.67
C PRO A 503 -16.05 -27.10 16.70
N GLN A 504 -15.64 -28.06 15.87
CA GLN A 504 -16.57 -28.84 15.04
C GLN A 504 -17.29 -29.86 15.93
N HIS A 505 -18.63 -29.86 15.86
CA HIS A 505 -19.47 -30.88 16.49
C HIS A 505 -19.52 -32.10 15.56
N GLY A 506 -19.22 -33.31 16.06
CA GLY A 506 -19.41 -34.57 15.32
C GLY A 506 -18.16 -35.37 14.99
N ARG A 507 -16.93 -34.87 15.24
CA ARG A 507 -15.74 -35.70 15.25
C ARG A 507 -15.61 -36.31 16.65
N SER A 508 -15.88 -37.62 16.79
CA SER A 508 -15.48 -38.34 18.00
C SER A 508 -13.95 -38.20 18.08
N VAL A 509 -13.50 -37.47 19.09
CA VAL A 509 -12.12 -37.58 19.55
C VAL A 509 -12.07 -38.96 20.17
N GLU A 510 -11.40 -39.91 19.54
CA GLU A 510 -10.91 -41.07 20.26
C GLU A 510 -10.01 -40.54 21.38
N ASP A 511 -10.43 -40.84 22.60
CA ASP A 511 -9.73 -40.57 23.84
C ASP A 511 -8.33 -41.21 23.84
#